data_efaa8583fa3b2d79c59a4638d88c44cd
#
_entry.id   efaa8583fa3b2d79c59a4638d88c44cd
#
_cell.length_a   1.000
_cell.length_b   1.000
_cell.length_c   1.000
_cell.angle_alpha   90.00
_cell.angle_beta   90.00
_cell.angle_gamma   90.00
#
_symmetry.space_group_name_H-M   'P 1'
#
loop_
_entity.id
_entity.type
_entity.pdbx_description
1 polymer ?
#
loop_
_entity_poly.entity_id
_entity_poly.type
_entity_poly.pdbx_seq_one_letter_code
_entity_poly.pdbx_strand_id
1 'polypeptide(L)'
;MKGASGMPQMTDVECALARLVAFYEHLSLESLAQLGAVYAPDARFKDPFNEVQGHAAILAIFEHMFVQVDAPRFIVLDRMAQGGQAFLTWEFRFRMKRRVAGEQCIRGATHVRFDAQGRVAEHRDYWDVAEELYEKLPLLGGFMRLLKRAGRR
;
A
#
# COMPACT_ATOMS: atom_id res chain seq x y z
N MET A 1 5.96 13.84 46.06
CA MET A 1 5.91 12.61 45.27
C MET A 1 5.59 12.97 43.82
N LYS A 2 6.57 12.90 42.95
CA LYS A 2 6.39 13.21 41.53
C LYS A 2 5.97 11.91 40.82
N GLY A 3 4.72 11.86 40.38
CA GLY A 3 4.27 10.84 39.45
C GLY A 3 4.98 11.01 38.12
N ALA A 4 5.84 10.08 37.77
CA ALA A 4 6.43 9.98 36.43
C ALA A 4 5.27 9.60 35.49
N SER A 5 4.84 10.57 34.67
CA SER A 5 4.02 10.29 33.50
C SER A 5 4.90 9.51 32.52
N GLY A 6 4.91 8.19 32.65
CA GLY A 6 5.48 7.31 31.66
C GLY A 6 4.67 7.44 30.39
N MET A 7 5.28 7.96 29.32
CA MET A 7 4.69 7.84 27.97
C MET A 7 4.45 6.34 27.70
N PRO A 8 3.29 5.94 27.18
CA PRO A 8 3.06 4.55 26.84
C PRO A 8 4.15 4.10 25.84
N GLN A 9 4.85 3.02 26.19
CA GLN A 9 5.82 2.43 25.29
C GLN A 9 5.08 1.81 24.11
N MET A 10 5.56 2.09 22.90
CA MET A 10 5.02 1.47 21.69
C MET A 10 5.21 -0.04 21.75
N THR A 11 4.18 -0.78 21.36
CA THR A 11 4.27 -2.23 21.22
C THR A 11 5.18 -2.59 20.03
N ASP A 12 5.71 -3.82 20.01
CA ASP A 12 6.55 -4.30 18.90
C ASP A 12 5.83 -4.20 17.54
N VAL A 13 4.53 -4.42 17.54
CA VAL A 13 3.68 -4.31 16.34
C VAL A 13 3.53 -2.85 15.89
N GLU A 14 3.37 -1.93 16.82
CA GLU A 14 3.33 -0.50 16.51
C GLU A 14 4.66 0.00 15.93
N CYS A 15 5.78 -0.48 16.45
CA CYS A 15 7.11 -0.19 15.89
C CYS A 15 7.27 -0.77 14.47
N ALA A 16 6.81 -2.01 14.25
CA ALA A 16 6.83 -2.65 12.95
C ALA A 16 5.96 -1.89 11.93
N LEU A 17 4.75 -1.48 12.36
CA LEU A 17 3.85 -0.67 11.54
C LEU A 17 4.46 0.69 11.20
N ALA A 18 5.10 1.35 12.15
CA ALA A 18 5.76 2.63 11.90
C ALA A 18 6.88 2.52 10.85
N ARG A 19 7.66 1.43 10.87
CA ARG A 19 8.68 1.15 9.84
C ARG A 19 8.06 0.93 8.47
N LEU A 20 6.96 0.18 8.40
CA LEU A 20 6.23 -0.05 7.15
C LEU A 20 5.69 1.26 6.58
N VAL A 21 5.04 2.07 7.40
CA VAL A 21 4.52 3.39 7.00
C VAL A 21 5.63 4.28 6.48
N ALA A 22 6.75 4.37 7.20
CA ALA A 22 7.90 5.16 6.77
C ALA A 22 8.47 4.67 5.42
N PHE A 23 8.55 3.36 5.21
CA PHE A 23 8.99 2.78 3.94
C PHE A 23 8.09 3.22 2.78
N TYR A 24 6.76 3.15 2.94
CA TYR A 24 5.82 3.56 1.90
C TYR A 24 5.81 5.07 1.66
N GLU A 25 5.81 5.88 2.72
CA GLU A 25 5.75 7.34 2.57
C GLU A 25 7.05 7.94 2.00
N HIS A 26 8.19 7.25 2.12
CA HIS A 26 9.49 7.64 1.57
C HIS A 26 9.93 6.75 0.41
N LEU A 27 8.99 6.10 -0.26
CA LEU A 27 9.28 5.16 -1.33
C LEU A 27 9.96 5.84 -2.52
N SER A 28 11.12 5.30 -2.90
CA SER A 28 11.91 5.70 -4.08
C SER A 28 12.62 4.49 -4.66
N LEU A 29 13.20 4.62 -5.85
CA LEU A 29 14.01 3.54 -6.42
C LEU A 29 15.18 3.16 -5.51
N GLU A 30 15.81 4.15 -4.86
CA GLU A 30 16.90 3.93 -3.91
C GLU A 30 16.44 3.23 -2.64
N SER A 31 15.26 3.60 -2.12
CA SER A 31 14.73 3.00 -0.89
C SER A 31 14.29 1.54 -1.07
N LEU A 32 14.10 1.07 -2.29
CA LEU A 32 13.79 -0.34 -2.57
C LEU A 32 14.89 -1.29 -2.11
N ALA A 33 16.13 -0.84 -1.97
CA ALA A 33 17.22 -1.61 -1.38
C ALA A 33 16.94 -2.03 0.07
N GLN A 34 16.05 -1.34 0.78
CA GLN A 34 15.67 -1.61 2.16
C GLN A 34 14.45 -2.55 2.30
N LEU A 35 13.90 -3.01 1.19
CA LEU A 35 12.71 -3.89 1.17
C LEU A 35 12.91 -5.13 2.06
N GLY A 36 14.10 -5.72 2.06
CA GLY A 36 14.44 -6.88 2.87
C GLY A 36 14.45 -6.63 4.39
N ALA A 37 14.55 -5.39 4.83
CA ALA A 37 14.42 -5.02 6.24
C ALA A 37 12.94 -4.88 6.67
N VAL A 38 12.04 -4.62 5.72
CA VAL A 38 10.60 -4.41 5.97
C VAL A 38 9.79 -5.69 5.76
N TYR A 39 10.12 -6.47 4.72
CA TYR A 39 9.43 -7.71 4.37
C TYR A 39 10.24 -8.94 4.75
N ALA A 40 9.56 -9.96 5.26
CA ALA A 40 10.16 -11.28 5.50
C ALA A 40 10.64 -11.89 4.16
N PRO A 41 11.67 -12.77 4.18
CA PRO A 41 12.23 -13.36 2.95
C PRO A 41 11.20 -14.11 2.10
N ASP A 42 10.20 -14.71 2.73
CA ASP A 42 9.12 -15.47 2.12
C ASP A 42 7.77 -14.75 2.15
N ALA A 43 7.77 -13.44 2.35
CA ALA A 43 6.57 -12.62 2.45
C ALA A 43 5.64 -12.83 1.26
N ARG A 44 4.34 -12.91 1.54
CA ARG A 44 3.28 -12.94 0.52
C ARG A 44 2.74 -11.53 0.30
N PHE A 45 2.60 -11.18 -0.95
CA PHE A 45 2.04 -9.88 -1.36
C PHE A 45 0.91 -10.11 -2.34
N LYS A 46 -0.23 -9.47 -2.08
CA LYS A 46 -1.39 -9.50 -2.96
C LYS A 46 -1.98 -8.11 -3.13
N ASP A 47 -2.21 -7.73 -4.36
CA ASP A 47 -3.02 -6.58 -4.75
C ASP A 47 -4.08 -7.01 -5.79
N PRO A 48 -4.91 -6.10 -6.33
CA PRO A 48 -5.90 -6.47 -7.34
C PRO A 48 -5.35 -7.11 -8.62
N PHE A 49 -4.07 -6.93 -8.93
CA PHE A 49 -3.43 -7.42 -10.16
C PHE A 49 -2.40 -8.53 -9.93
N ASN A 50 -1.83 -8.61 -8.72
CA ASN A 50 -0.69 -9.45 -8.42
C ASN A 50 -0.93 -10.33 -7.20
N GLU A 51 -0.38 -11.52 -7.23
CA GLU A 51 -0.25 -12.40 -6.07
C GLU A 51 1.11 -13.09 -6.18
N VAL A 52 2.04 -12.70 -5.32
CA VAL A 52 3.45 -13.12 -5.40
C VAL A 52 4.02 -13.45 -4.03
N GLN A 53 5.17 -14.09 -4.02
CA GLN A 53 5.89 -14.46 -2.80
C GLN A 53 7.39 -14.21 -2.95
N GLY A 54 7.99 -13.67 -1.89
CA GLY A 54 9.42 -13.44 -1.77
C GLY A 54 9.89 -12.07 -2.23
N HIS A 55 11.08 -11.68 -1.77
CA HIS A 55 11.63 -10.33 -2.00
C HIS A 55 11.76 -9.98 -3.48
N ALA A 56 12.29 -10.90 -4.30
CA ALA A 56 12.52 -10.62 -5.72
C ALA A 56 11.22 -10.32 -6.48
N ALA A 57 10.16 -11.08 -6.20
CA ALA A 57 8.87 -10.90 -6.83
C ALA A 57 8.16 -9.61 -6.36
N ILE A 58 8.24 -9.29 -5.07
CA ILE A 58 7.70 -8.05 -4.51
C ILE A 58 8.46 -6.83 -5.06
N LEU A 59 9.79 -6.91 -5.09
CA LEU A 59 10.64 -5.86 -5.65
C LEU A 59 10.27 -5.56 -7.11
N ALA A 60 10.05 -6.58 -7.92
CA ALA A 60 9.66 -6.44 -9.32
C ALA A 60 8.35 -5.67 -9.50
N ILE A 61 7.38 -5.81 -8.58
CA ILE A 61 6.12 -5.04 -8.60
C ILE A 61 6.40 -3.55 -8.41
N PHE A 62 7.22 -3.18 -7.42
CA PHE A 62 7.58 -1.78 -7.17
C PHE A 62 8.40 -1.18 -8.31
N GLU A 63 9.37 -1.90 -8.82
CA GLU A 63 10.18 -1.44 -9.98
C GLU A 63 9.29 -1.20 -11.20
N HIS A 64 8.33 -2.09 -11.46
CA HIS A 64 7.38 -1.93 -12.56
C HIS A 64 6.48 -0.69 -12.36
N MET A 65 6.05 -0.44 -11.13
CA MET A 65 5.30 0.78 -10.81
C MET A 65 6.09 2.04 -11.19
N PHE A 66 7.37 2.13 -10.82
CA PHE A 66 8.22 3.27 -11.18
C PHE A 66 8.46 3.41 -12.69
N VAL A 67 8.34 2.32 -13.45
CA VAL A 67 8.36 2.37 -14.92
C VAL A 67 7.07 3.00 -15.47
N GLN A 68 5.93 2.72 -14.86
CA GLN A 68 4.61 3.13 -15.37
C GLN A 68 4.20 4.54 -14.98
N VAL A 69 4.60 5.01 -13.80
CA VAL A 69 4.12 6.28 -13.25
C VAL A 69 5.26 7.21 -12.87
N ASP A 70 4.96 8.52 -12.88
CA ASP A 70 5.83 9.58 -12.39
C ASP A 70 5.38 10.08 -11.03
N ALA A 71 6.35 10.46 -10.19
CA ALA A 71 6.13 11.03 -8.87
C ALA A 71 5.15 10.22 -7.99
N PRO A 72 5.31 8.88 -7.89
CA PRO A 72 4.45 8.08 -7.03
C PRO A 72 4.64 8.47 -5.56
N ARG A 73 3.53 8.66 -4.86
CA ARG A 73 3.54 9.08 -3.46
C ARG A 73 2.41 8.40 -2.70
N PHE A 74 2.75 7.69 -1.64
CA PHE A 74 1.80 7.15 -0.68
C PHE A 74 1.62 8.13 0.49
N ILE A 75 0.36 8.32 0.88
CA ILE A 75 -0.02 9.10 2.06
C ILE A 75 -0.88 8.19 2.92
N VAL A 76 -0.38 7.81 4.09
CA VAL A 76 -1.13 7.00 5.06
C VAL A 76 -2.05 7.91 5.85
N LEU A 77 -3.35 7.60 5.82
CA LEU A 77 -4.40 8.39 6.47
C LEU A 77 -4.66 7.90 7.89
N ASP A 78 -5.06 6.63 8.02
CA ASP A 78 -5.36 5.99 9.28
C ASP A 78 -4.58 4.70 9.42
N ARG A 79 -4.30 4.31 10.66
CA ARG A 79 -3.63 3.06 10.97
C ARG A 79 -4.08 2.52 12.33
N MET A 80 -4.20 1.20 12.42
CA MET A 80 -4.49 0.51 13.66
C MET A 80 -3.74 -0.81 13.70
N ALA A 81 -3.30 -1.21 14.87
CA ALA A 81 -2.62 -2.47 15.10
C ALA A 81 -3.32 -3.24 16.23
N GLN A 82 -3.43 -4.56 16.04
CA GLN A 82 -3.98 -5.45 17.07
C GLN A 82 -3.36 -6.84 16.91
N GLY A 83 -2.82 -7.36 18.00
CA GLY A 83 -2.09 -8.63 17.95
C GLY A 83 -0.87 -8.51 17.03
N GLY A 84 -0.63 -9.49 16.18
CA GLY A 84 0.46 -9.51 15.20
C GLY A 84 0.09 -8.90 13.83
N GLN A 85 -0.96 -8.10 13.74
CA GLN A 85 -1.47 -7.57 12.47
C GLN A 85 -1.79 -6.09 12.55
N ALA A 86 -1.88 -5.45 11.39
CA ALA A 86 -2.27 -4.06 11.28
C ALA A 86 -3.12 -3.82 10.04
N PHE A 87 -3.92 -2.76 10.12
CA PHE A 87 -4.70 -2.21 9.00
C PHE A 87 -4.33 -0.75 8.83
N LEU A 88 -4.25 -0.31 7.60
CA LEU A 88 -4.03 1.09 7.25
C LEU A 88 -4.85 1.49 6.03
N THR A 89 -5.25 2.75 5.99
CA THR A 89 -5.86 3.37 4.81
C THR A 89 -4.90 4.37 4.23
N TRP A 90 -4.94 4.55 2.91
CA TRP A 90 -3.98 5.38 2.21
C TRP A 90 -4.54 6.00 0.93
N GLU A 91 -3.88 7.06 0.49
CA GLU A 91 -3.96 7.60 -0.86
C GLU A 91 -2.66 7.31 -1.59
N PHE A 92 -2.77 6.83 -2.80
CA PHE A 92 -1.66 6.71 -3.75
C PHE A 92 -1.83 7.75 -4.83
N ARG A 93 -0.95 8.74 -4.85
CA ARG A 93 -0.96 9.84 -5.81
C ARG A 93 0.19 9.70 -6.78
N PHE A 94 -0.08 9.89 -8.06
CA PHE A 94 0.88 9.69 -9.13
C PHE A 94 0.44 10.41 -10.40
N ARG A 95 1.34 10.46 -11.39
CA ARG A 95 1.03 10.86 -12.76
C ARG A 95 1.29 9.70 -13.70
N MET A 96 0.39 9.47 -14.65
CA MET A 96 0.64 8.48 -15.69
C MET A 96 1.67 9.05 -16.68
N LYS A 97 2.68 8.27 -17.04
CA LYS A 97 3.66 8.66 -18.06
C LYS A 97 3.05 8.80 -19.45
N ARG A 98 1.91 8.15 -19.67
CA ARG A 98 1.22 8.13 -20.98
C ARG A 98 -0.29 8.31 -20.80
N ARG A 99 -0.93 9.09 -21.73
CA ARG A 99 -2.36 9.14 -22.03
C ARG A 99 -3.31 9.80 -21.03
N VAL A 100 -2.93 10.07 -19.81
CA VAL A 100 -3.81 10.74 -18.84
C VAL A 100 -3.12 11.95 -18.27
N ALA A 101 -3.69 13.13 -18.47
CA ALA A 101 -3.15 14.37 -17.94
C ALA A 101 -3.48 14.54 -16.46
N GLY A 102 -2.55 15.15 -15.72
CA GLY A 102 -2.75 15.53 -14.32
C GLY A 102 -2.42 14.43 -13.30
N GLU A 103 -2.50 14.80 -12.04
CA GLU A 103 -2.31 13.90 -10.90
C GLU A 103 -3.50 12.97 -10.74
N GLN A 104 -3.22 11.69 -10.58
CA GLN A 104 -4.20 10.65 -10.24
C GLN A 104 -4.13 10.32 -8.76
N CYS A 105 -5.24 9.89 -8.19
CA CYS A 105 -5.32 9.43 -6.81
C CYS A 105 -6.11 8.12 -6.74
N ILE A 106 -5.50 7.10 -6.16
CA ILE A 106 -6.13 5.83 -5.80
C ILE A 106 -6.25 5.79 -4.29
N ARG A 107 -7.42 5.45 -3.77
CA ARG A 107 -7.67 5.22 -2.35
C ARG A 107 -7.77 3.74 -2.08
N GLY A 108 -7.13 3.31 -1.02
CA GLY A 108 -7.15 1.91 -0.65
C GLY A 108 -6.88 1.67 0.82
N ALA A 109 -6.88 0.40 1.16
CA ALA A 109 -6.54 -0.09 2.48
C ALA A 109 -5.58 -1.28 2.35
N THR A 110 -4.77 -1.49 3.36
CA THR A 110 -3.84 -2.60 3.44
C THR A 110 -4.04 -3.35 4.74
N HIS A 111 -4.06 -4.67 4.65
CA HIS A 111 -3.95 -5.57 5.79
C HIS A 111 -2.58 -6.24 5.77
N VAL A 112 -1.86 -6.16 6.88
CA VAL A 112 -0.56 -6.81 7.03
C VAL A 112 -0.52 -7.70 8.27
N ARG A 113 0.25 -8.77 8.19
CA ARG A 113 0.67 -9.61 9.31
C ARG A 113 2.18 -9.55 9.43
N PHE A 114 2.66 -9.41 10.66
CA PHE A 114 4.08 -9.36 10.95
C PHE A 114 4.59 -10.70 11.49
N ASP A 115 5.83 -11.03 11.17
CA ASP A 115 6.54 -12.16 11.77
C ASP A 115 7.10 -11.79 13.16
N ALA A 116 7.75 -12.74 13.82
CA ALA A 116 8.33 -12.54 15.15
C ALA A 116 9.46 -11.49 15.18
N GLN A 117 10.05 -11.16 14.03
CA GLN A 117 11.08 -10.12 13.90
C GLN A 117 10.51 -8.76 13.50
N GLY A 118 9.18 -8.62 13.43
CA GLY A 118 8.52 -7.39 13.05
C GLY A 118 8.61 -7.07 11.56
N ARG A 119 8.85 -8.06 10.70
CA ARG A 119 8.82 -7.92 9.25
C ARG A 119 7.47 -8.37 8.71
N VAL A 120 7.03 -7.78 7.62
CA VAL A 120 5.78 -8.16 6.97
C VAL A 120 5.90 -9.57 6.40
N ALA A 121 5.07 -10.48 6.91
CA ALA A 121 4.94 -11.85 6.41
C ALA A 121 3.84 -11.97 5.37
N GLU A 122 2.76 -11.21 5.55
CA GLU A 122 1.63 -11.15 4.60
C GLU A 122 1.21 -9.70 4.42
N HIS A 123 0.99 -9.31 3.16
CA HIS A 123 0.52 -7.99 2.76
C HIS A 123 -0.60 -8.14 1.74
N ARG A 124 -1.73 -7.56 2.01
CA ARG A 124 -2.83 -7.52 1.05
C ARG A 124 -3.41 -6.14 0.92
N ASP A 125 -3.42 -5.63 -0.31
CA ASP A 125 -4.05 -4.38 -0.68
C ASP A 125 -5.49 -4.61 -1.15
N TYR A 126 -6.37 -3.73 -0.68
CA TYR A 126 -7.77 -3.68 -1.06
C TYR A 126 -8.10 -2.31 -1.64
N TRP A 127 -8.41 -2.27 -2.92
CA TRP A 127 -8.94 -1.09 -3.57
C TRP A 127 -9.80 -1.45 -4.77
N ASP A 128 -10.79 -0.62 -5.07
CA ASP A 128 -11.70 -0.86 -6.17
C ASP A 128 -11.09 -0.36 -7.49
N VAL A 129 -10.59 -1.30 -8.29
CA VAL A 129 -9.97 -1.02 -9.59
C VAL A 129 -10.95 -0.33 -10.55
N ALA A 130 -12.23 -0.70 -10.51
CA ALA A 130 -13.24 -0.12 -11.37
C ALA A 130 -13.48 1.35 -11.02
N GLU A 131 -13.62 1.66 -9.73
CA GLU A 131 -13.87 3.04 -9.26
C GLU A 131 -12.61 3.90 -9.37
N GLU A 132 -11.49 3.38 -8.87
CA GLU A 132 -10.27 4.18 -8.69
C GLU A 132 -9.44 4.32 -9.97
N LEU A 133 -9.53 3.37 -10.89
CA LEU A 133 -8.72 3.38 -12.10
C LEU A 133 -9.57 3.42 -13.38
N TYR A 134 -10.42 2.44 -13.61
CA TYR A 134 -11.10 2.28 -14.90
C TYR A 134 -12.15 3.36 -15.18
N GLU A 135 -12.86 3.85 -14.17
CA GLU A 135 -13.83 4.94 -14.34
C GLU A 135 -13.17 6.28 -14.70
N LYS A 136 -11.89 6.43 -14.41
CA LYS A 136 -11.11 7.64 -14.72
C LYS A 136 -10.55 7.63 -16.15
N LEU A 137 -10.57 6.49 -16.83
CA LEU A 137 -10.16 6.37 -18.23
C LEU A 137 -11.31 6.76 -19.15
N PRO A 138 -11.09 7.60 -20.20
CA PRO A 138 -12.17 8.22 -20.97
C PRO A 138 -13.17 7.25 -21.61
N LEU A 139 -12.72 6.14 -22.19
CA LEU A 139 -13.59 5.17 -22.87
C LEU A 139 -14.01 4.03 -21.94
N LEU A 140 -13.08 3.43 -21.23
CA LEU A 140 -13.32 2.31 -20.34
C LEU A 140 -14.11 2.74 -19.10
N GLY A 141 -13.85 3.95 -18.60
CA GLY A 141 -14.57 4.55 -17.49
C GLY A 141 -16.08 4.70 -17.75
N GLY A 142 -16.47 5.10 -18.97
CA GLY A 142 -17.89 5.16 -19.37
C GLY A 142 -18.58 3.81 -19.32
N PHE A 143 -17.93 2.77 -19.84
CA PHE A 143 -18.44 1.40 -19.83
C PHE A 143 -18.57 0.85 -18.39
N MET A 144 -17.57 1.06 -17.55
CA MET A 144 -17.58 0.61 -16.16
C MET A 144 -18.67 1.32 -15.33
N ARG A 145 -18.90 2.62 -15.54
CA ARG A 145 -20.03 3.34 -14.92
C ARG A 145 -21.38 2.78 -15.32
N LEU A 146 -21.53 2.38 -16.59
CA LEU A 146 -22.74 1.75 -17.08
C LEU A 146 -23.00 0.39 -16.41
N LEU A 147 -21.98 -0.45 -16.29
CA LEU A 147 -22.08 -1.75 -15.59
C LEU A 147 -22.46 -1.59 -14.12
N LYS A 148 -21.88 -0.63 -13.42
CA LYS A 148 -22.26 -0.32 -12.02
C LYS A 148 -23.73 0.09 -11.89
N ARG A 149 -24.26 0.85 -12.83
CA ARG A 149 -25.70 1.24 -12.83
C ARG A 149 -26.60 0.03 -13.05
N ALA A 150 -26.23 -0.88 -13.92
CA ALA A 150 -26.98 -2.10 -14.20
C ALA A 150 -27.00 -3.09 -13.01
N GLY A 151 -25.92 -3.13 -12.22
CA GLY A 151 -25.78 -4.00 -11.04
C GLY A 151 -26.47 -3.50 -9.76
N ARG A 152 -27.04 -2.30 -9.76
CA ARG A 152 -27.75 -1.70 -8.60
C ARG A 152 -29.27 -1.93 -8.63
N ARG A 153 -29.72 -3.12 -9.01
CA ARG A 153 -31.13 -3.51 -8.90
C ARG A 153 -31.37 -4.41 -7.70
#